data_f3e03193b32ded851b3fa81e89a58c16
#
_entry.id   f3e03193b32ded851b3fa81e89a58c16
#
_cell.length_a   1.000
_cell.length_b   1.000
_cell.length_c   1.000
_cell.angle_alpha   90.00
_cell.angle_beta   90.00
_cell.angle_gamma   90.00
#
_symmetry.space_group_name_H-M   'P 1'
#
loop_
_entity.id
_entity.type
_entity.pdbx_description
1 polymer ?
#
loop_
_entity_poly.entity_id
_entity_poly.type
_entity_poly.pdbx_seq_one_letter_code
_entity_poly.pdbx_strand_id
1 'polypeptide(L)'
;MNEVFIIGKVITEVKFDFILNSKHISIARFGVITVCDEQEIEIMAYEEMADYIYANLKHEDVVMINGYLEYDKVILEDIQILL
;
A
#
# COMPACT_ATOMS: atom_id res chain seq x y z
N MET A 1 15.40 8.20 10.80
CA MET A 1 14.02 7.81 10.63
C MET A 1 13.60 8.00 9.20
N ASN A 2 12.91 7.05 8.69
CA ASN A 2 12.73 6.86 7.27
C ASN A 2 11.23 6.93 7.00
N GLU A 3 10.74 8.13 6.75
CA GLU A 3 9.34 8.33 6.43
C GLU A 3 9.18 8.71 4.98
N VAL A 4 8.12 8.21 4.36
CA VAL A 4 7.81 8.45 2.96
C VAL A 4 6.38 8.95 2.88
N PHE A 5 6.17 9.99 2.09
CA PHE A 5 4.84 10.50 1.78
C PHE A 5 4.64 10.45 0.28
N ILE A 6 3.58 9.79 -0.16
CA ILE A 6 3.33 9.57 -1.58
C ILE A 6 1.90 9.96 -1.93
N ILE A 7 1.74 10.67 -3.03
CA ILE A 7 0.44 10.84 -3.68
C ILE A 7 0.53 10.11 -5.01
N GLY A 8 -0.37 9.17 -5.22
CA GLY A 8 -0.30 8.36 -6.42
C GLY A 8 -1.64 7.75 -6.81
N LYS A 9 -1.62 7.12 -7.96
CA LYS A 9 -2.77 6.41 -8.50
C LYS A 9 -2.49 4.92 -8.45
N VAL A 10 -3.45 4.16 -7.96
CA VAL A 10 -3.33 2.70 -7.88
C VAL A 10 -3.36 2.12 -9.29
N ILE A 11 -2.30 1.40 -9.66
CA ILE A 11 -2.15 0.85 -11.03
C ILE A 11 -2.28 -0.65 -11.10
N THR A 12 -2.44 -1.33 -9.96
CA THR A 12 -2.63 -2.78 -9.93
C THR A 12 -3.85 -3.11 -9.09
N GLU A 13 -4.31 -4.35 -9.20
CA GLU A 13 -5.27 -4.87 -8.25
C GLU A 13 -4.55 -5.16 -6.94
N VAL A 14 -5.30 -5.12 -5.83
CA VAL A 14 -4.77 -5.46 -4.52
C VAL A 14 -4.61 -6.98 -4.45
N LYS A 15 -3.41 -7.43 -4.13
CA LYS A 15 -3.13 -8.84 -3.87
C LYS A 15 -3.13 -9.05 -2.36
N PHE A 16 -3.91 -10.01 -1.92
CA PHE A 16 -4.11 -10.26 -0.49
C PHE A 16 -3.69 -11.69 -0.16
N ASP A 17 -2.86 -11.83 0.87
CA ASP A 17 -2.34 -13.11 1.32
C ASP A 17 -2.32 -13.20 2.83
N PHE A 18 -2.21 -14.41 3.34
CA PHE A 18 -1.97 -14.66 4.75
C PHE A 18 -0.61 -15.34 4.90
N ILE A 19 0.12 -14.95 5.93
CA ILE A 19 1.26 -15.73 6.40
C ILE A 19 0.76 -16.59 7.54
N LEU A 20 0.76 -17.91 7.33
CA LEU A 20 0.33 -18.88 8.33
C LEU A 20 1.53 -19.37 9.11
N ASN A 21 1.75 -18.80 10.26
CA ASN A 21 2.70 -19.30 11.24
C ASN A 21 1.99 -19.30 12.60
N SER A 22 2.69 -19.03 13.69
CA SER A 22 2.05 -18.95 15.00
C SER A 22 1.03 -17.82 15.11
N LYS A 23 1.06 -16.87 14.17
CA LYS A 23 0.09 -15.78 14.07
C LYS A 23 -0.40 -15.70 12.63
N HIS A 24 -1.68 -15.45 12.47
CA HIS A 24 -2.25 -15.21 11.15
C HIS A 24 -2.04 -13.74 10.80
N ILE A 25 -1.11 -13.48 9.92
CA ILE A 25 -0.78 -12.12 9.50
C ILE A 25 -1.32 -11.91 8.08
N SER A 26 -2.22 -10.97 7.93
CA SER A 26 -2.72 -10.56 6.62
C SER A 26 -1.70 -9.64 5.96
N ILE A 27 -1.51 -9.82 4.66
CA ILE A 27 -0.64 -8.97 3.86
C ILE A 27 -1.39 -8.54 2.61
N ALA A 28 -1.38 -7.26 2.31
CA ALA A 28 -1.91 -6.74 1.05
C ALA A 28 -0.80 -6.01 0.31
N ARG A 29 -0.75 -6.18 -1.00
CA ARG A 29 0.23 -5.53 -1.87
C ARG A 29 -0.46 -4.87 -3.04
N PHE A 30 0.00 -3.71 -3.42
CA PHE A 30 -0.50 -3.04 -4.61
C PHE A 30 0.57 -2.08 -5.13
N GLY A 31 0.43 -1.69 -6.39
CA GLY A 31 1.34 -0.74 -7.01
C GLY A 31 0.68 0.60 -7.20
N VAL A 32 1.44 1.66 -7.02
CA VAL A 32 0.98 3.02 -7.34
C VAL A 32 1.97 3.66 -8.30
N ILE A 33 1.47 4.60 -9.09
CA ILE A 33 2.32 5.49 -9.86
C ILE A 33 2.19 6.88 -9.24
N THR A 34 3.32 7.50 -8.92
CA THR A 34 3.31 8.82 -8.30
C THR A 34 2.84 9.87 -9.28
N VAL A 35 2.06 10.84 -8.80
CA VAL A 35 1.50 11.87 -9.69
C VAL A 35 2.53 12.90 -10.13
N CYS A 36 3.60 13.10 -9.33
CA CYS A 36 4.61 14.11 -9.63
C CYS A 36 5.59 13.67 -10.71
N ASP A 37 6.16 12.49 -10.58
CA ASP A 37 7.27 12.04 -11.40
C ASP A 37 7.06 10.70 -12.08
N GLU A 38 5.84 10.17 -11.98
CA GLU A 38 5.42 8.93 -12.63
C GLU A 38 6.30 7.73 -12.28
N GLN A 39 6.74 7.67 -11.03
CA GLN A 39 7.49 6.52 -10.50
C GLN A 39 6.52 5.43 -10.06
N GLU A 40 6.81 4.20 -10.43
CA GLU A 40 6.04 3.05 -9.97
C GLU A 40 6.63 2.53 -8.66
N ILE A 41 5.81 2.42 -7.65
CA ILE A 41 6.23 2.02 -6.32
C ILE A 41 5.32 0.92 -5.82
N GLU A 42 5.92 -0.13 -5.25
CA GLU A 42 5.17 -1.20 -4.61
C GLU A 42 4.90 -0.83 -3.16
N ILE A 43 3.64 -0.96 -2.75
CA ILE A 43 3.18 -0.67 -1.40
C ILE A 43 2.77 -2.00 -0.75
N MET A 44 3.17 -2.18 0.49
CA MET A 44 2.84 -3.37 1.25
C MET A 44 2.20 -2.97 2.57
N ALA A 45 1.11 -3.63 2.92
CA ALA A 45 0.37 -3.37 4.16
C ALA A 45 0.21 -4.66 4.95
N TYR A 46 0.15 -4.53 6.26
CA TYR A 46 0.05 -5.68 7.17
C TYR A 46 -1.15 -5.54 8.08
N GLU A 47 -1.73 -6.69 8.44
CA GLU A 47 -2.76 -6.82 9.48
C GLU A 47 -3.97 -5.91 9.23
N GLU A 48 -4.33 -5.05 10.17
CA GLU A 48 -5.51 -4.20 10.03
C GLU A 48 -5.46 -3.33 8.79
N MET A 49 -4.29 -2.81 8.45
CA MET A 49 -4.14 -1.99 7.27
C MET A 49 -4.32 -2.82 6.00
N ALA A 50 -3.84 -4.07 5.99
CA ALA A 50 -4.06 -4.97 4.86
C ALA A 50 -5.55 -5.25 4.67
N ASP A 51 -6.27 -5.48 5.76
CA ASP A 51 -7.71 -5.72 5.71
C ASP A 51 -8.45 -4.50 5.17
N TYR A 52 -8.08 -3.32 5.62
CA TYR A 52 -8.67 -2.08 5.16
C TYR A 52 -8.46 -1.88 3.65
N ILE A 53 -7.23 -2.10 3.19
CA ILE A 53 -6.87 -1.98 1.78
C ILE A 53 -7.67 -2.94 0.93
N TYR A 54 -7.75 -4.19 1.37
CA TYR A 54 -8.45 -5.21 0.60
C TYR A 54 -9.95 -4.88 0.47
N ALA A 55 -10.53 -4.32 1.51
CA ALA A 55 -11.95 -4.01 1.53
C ALA A 55 -12.31 -2.74 0.76
N ASN A 56 -11.39 -1.78 0.68
CA ASN A 56 -11.74 -0.42 0.24
C ASN A 56 -11.00 0.08 -0.99
N LEU A 57 -9.79 -0.41 -1.25
CA LEU A 57 -8.98 0.13 -2.33
C LEU A 57 -9.31 -0.52 -3.66
N LYS A 58 -9.38 0.29 -4.70
CA LYS A 58 -9.69 -0.17 -6.05
C LYS A 58 -8.65 0.32 -7.02
N HIS A 59 -8.48 -0.43 -8.10
CA HIS A 59 -7.66 -0.02 -9.23
C HIS A 59 -8.12 1.36 -9.70
N GLU A 60 -7.16 2.23 -9.94
CA GLU A 60 -7.33 3.61 -10.38
C GLU A 60 -7.72 4.61 -9.28
N ASP A 61 -7.86 4.17 -8.04
CA ASP A 61 -8.05 5.12 -6.94
C ASP A 61 -6.82 6.03 -6.80
N VAL A 62 -7.06 7.27 -6.44
CA VAL A 62 -5.99 8.21 -6.11
C VAL A 62 -5.86 8.25 -4.59
N VAL A 63 -4.64 8.10 -4.11
CA VAL A 63 -4.38 7.91 -2.68
C VAL A 63 -3.25 8.81 -2.20
N MET A 64 -3.33 9.16 -0.90
CA MET A 64 -2.21 9.74 -0.15
C MET A 64 -1.74 8.69 0.84
N ILE A 65 -0.46 8.41 0.82
CA ILE A 65 0.14 7.33 1.60
C ILE A 65 1.26 7.88 2.47
N ASN A 66 1.23 7.49 3.73
CA ASN A 66 2.36 7.64 4.64
C ASN A 66 2.90 6.26 4.97
N GLY A 67 4.20 6.12 4.96
CA GLY A 67 4.82 4.85 5.27
C GLY A 67 6.30 5.01 5.43
N TYR A 68 7.02 3.90 5.33
CA TYR A 68 8.48 3.91 5.40
C TYR A 68 9.05 2.92 4.40
N LEU A 69 10.29 3.18 3.98
CA LEU A 69 10.98 2.30 3.05
C LEU A 69 11.56 1.10 3.78
N GLU A 70 11.35 -0.06 3.18
CA GLU A 70 11.98 -1.29 3.62
C GLU A 70 12.45 -2.01 2.37
N TYR A 71 13.75 -2.02 2.14
CA TYR A 71 14.35 -2.48 0.89
C TYR A 71 13.85 -1.60 -0.27
N ASP A 72 13.11 -2.18 -1.20
CA ASP A 72 12.59 -1.48 -2.38
C ASP A 72 11.07 -1.24 -2.30
N LYS A 73 10.48 -1.43 -1.13
CA LYS A 73 9.04 -1.32 -0.92
C LYS A 73 8.72 -0.23 0.08
N VAL A 74 7.53 0.32 -0.02
CA VAL A 74 6.99 1.20 1.00
C VAL A 74 6.04 0.38 1.87
N ILE A 75 6.29 0.38 3.17
CA ILE A 75 5.40 -0.25 4.13
C ILE A 75 4.37 0.79 4.58
N LEU A 76 3.12 0.47 4.39
CA LEU A 76 2.02 1.41 4.64
C LEU A 76 1.77 1.57 6.12
N GLU A 77 1.74 2.83 6.58
CA GLU A 77 1.33 3.16 7.93
C GLU A 77 -0.03 3.85 7.97
N ASP A 78 -0.33 4.65 6.95
CA ASP A 78 -1.60 5.33 6.86
C ASP A 78 -1.94 5.62 5.41
N ILE A 79 -3.22 5.66 5.09
CA ILE A 79 -3.69 5.91 3.73
C ILE A 79 -4.98 6.70 3.76
N GLN A 80 -5.10 7.60 2.78
CA GLN A 80 -6.35 8.30 2.53
C GLN A 80 -6.70 8.12 1.07
N ILE A 81 -7.89 7.60 0.80
CA ILE A 81 -8.38 7.45 -0.56
C ILE A 81 -9.08 8.74 -0.96
N LEU A 82 -8.60 9.39 -1.99
CA LEU A 82 -9.08 10.70 -2.42
C LEU A 82 -10.16 10.61 -3.48
N LEU A 83 -10.02 9.67 -4.38
CA LEU A 83 -10.96 9.49 -5.49
C LEU A 83 -11.16 8.02 -5.80
#